data_cc16cfcb3b3811c93ebdbec9ddc30297
#
_entry.id   cc16cfcb3b3811c93ebdbec9ddc30297
#
_cell.length_a   1.000
_cell.length_b   1.000
_cell.length_c   1.000
_cell.angle_alpha   90.00
_cell.angle_beta   90.00
_cell.angle_gamma   90.00
#
_symmetry.space_group_name_H-M   'P 1'
#
loop_
_entity.id
_entity.type
_entity.pdbx_description
1 polymer ?
#
loop_
_entity_poly.entity_id
_entity_poly.type
_entity_poly.pdbx_seq_one_letter_code
_entity_poly.pdbx_strand_id
1 'polypeptide(L)'
;MTRIGFLLSAVLSLAIGHVRPAQAKTIRRTVDVLVIGGTTSGTSAAIAAARQGAATLVVEPTPMLGGMFSAQGVPAADGNHHLPSGLWNEFREALRAHYGGAEALATGWVSNTLFEPHVADGMFRAMAAAEPRLEVLHGYVLDKVYKRGNCVTGARFSRGGGDRLEVSARITVDATDLGDALPMSGTPYRIGMDARADTGETLAPAEANDIVQDLTFVAILKDYGKGADKTIPRPEGYDPAEFAAACQTAAGQPIPAEVMLNYGRLPNGKYMLNWPVNGNDVYMNIVEMPYARRDAALRPAREKTLRFIYYIQHELGFSHLGIADDEFGTADGLAYLPYHRAGRRLDGVIRLTLDDVADRYGRPSALYRTGISVGDYPVDHHHDC
;
A
#
# COMPACT_ATOMS: atom_id res chain seq x y z
N MET A 1 -21.29 -51.22 -67.65
CA MET A 1 -20.33 -50.02 -67.71
C MET A 1 -20.32 -49.38 -66.34
N THR A 2 -19.34 -49.74 -65.55
CA THR A 2 -19.22 -49.35 -64.13
C THR A 2 -18.25 -48.21 -64.01
N ARG A 3 -18.66 -47.07 -63.44
CA ARG A 3 -17.78 -45.95 -63.12
C ARG A 3 -17.41 -46.01 -61.63
N ILE A 4 -16.12 -46.20 -61.39
CA ILE A 4 -15.49 -46.17 -60.07
C ILE A 4 -15.14 -44.70 -59.79
N GLY A 5 -15.71 -44.16 -58.69
CA GLY A 5 -15.37 -42.82 -58.18
C GLY A 5 -14.26 -42.92 -57.13
N PHE A 6 -13.13 -42.28 -57.39
CA PHE A 6 -12.04 -42.12 -56.42
C PHE A 6 -12.35 -40.97 -55.45
N LEU A 7 -12.48 -41.27 -54.16
CA LEU A 7 -12.53 -40.28 -53.11
C LEU A 7 -11.07 -39.95 -52.65
N LEU A 8 -10.62 -38.72 -52.93
CA LEU A 8 -9.39 -38.20 -52.35
C LEU A 8 -9.68 -37.67 -50.93
N SER A 9 -9.16 -38.36 -49.92
CA SER A 9 -9.14 -37.85 -48.53
C SER A 9 -7.92 -36.94 -48.36
N ALA A 10 -8.17 -35.63 -48.24
CA ALA A 10 -7.15 -34.66 -47.86
C ALA A 10 -6.94 -34.72 -46.32
N VAL A 11 -5.79 -35.21 -45.88
CA VAL A 11 -5.38 -35.19 -44.48
C VAL A 11 -4.82 -33.80 -44.20
N LEU A 12 -5.56 -32.97 -43.47
CA LEU A 12 -5.15 -31.67 -42.98
C LEU A 12 -4.27 -31.89 -41.73
N SER A 13 -2.96 -31.88 -41.87
CA SER A 13 -2.02 -31.90 -40.74
C SER A 13 -2.02 -30.53 -40.03
N LEU A 14 -2.73 -30.44 -38.91
CA LEU A 14 -2.59 -29.31 -37.99
C LEU A 14 -1.18 -29.35 -37.36
N ALA A 15 -0.28 -28.45 -37.76
CA ALA A 15 0.97 -28.21 -37.07
C ALA A 15 0.65 -27.50 -35.73
N ILE A 16 0.57 -28.30 -34.65
CA ILE A 16 0.53 -27.74 -33.27
C ILE A 16 1.92 -27.12 -33.02
N GLY A 17 2.00 -25.82 -33.21
CA GLY A 17 3.19 -25.07 -32.84
C GLY A 17 3.43 -25.24 -31.33
N HIS A 18 4.45 -25.97 -30.95
CA HIS A 18 4.91 -26.05 -29.57
C HIS A 18 5.44 -24.66 -29.20
N VAL A 19 4.63 -23.86 -28.49
CA VAL A 19 5.09 -22.66 -27.80
C VAL A 19 6.07 -23.14 -26.74
N ARG A 20 7.37 -23.01 -27.01
CA ARG A 20 8.40 -23.27 -25.99
C ARG A 20 8.17 -22.28 -24.86
N PRO A 21 8.03 -22.75 -23.60
CA PRO A 21 7.98 -21.83 -22.47
C PRO A 21 9.25 -20.96 -22.49
N ALA A 22 9.06 -19.64 -22.35
CA ALA A 22 10.19 -18.72 -22.28
C ALA A 22 11.12 -19.18 -21.15
N GLN A 23 12.41 -19.30 -21.44
CA GLN A 23 13.38 -19.76 -20.46
C GLN A 23 13.51 -18.70 -19.37
N ALA A 24 13.26 -19.07 -18.12
CA ALA A 24 13.38 -18.19 -16.96
C ALA A 24 14.74 -17.48 -16.92
N LYS A 25 14.72 -16.16 -16.81
CA LYS A 25 15.93 -15.33 -16.82
C LYS A 25 16.37 -15.00 -15.40
N THR A 26 17.66 -15.12 -15.12
CA THR A 26 18.24 -14.61 -13.87
C THR A 26 19.06 -13.35 -14.14
N ILE A 27 18.66 -12.26 -13.49
CA ILE A 27 19.39 -10.98 -13.48
C ILE A 27 20.19 -10.91 -12.18
N ARG A 28 21.43 -10.44 -12.24
CA ARG A 28 22.28 -10.23 -11.05
C ARG A 28 22.64 -8.76 -10.91
N ARG A 29 22.64 -8.28 -9.66
CA ARG A 29 23.06 -6.92 -9.31
C ARG A 29 23.98 -6.96 -8.10
N THR A 30 24.93 -6.05 -8.06
CA THR A 30 25.75 -5.76 -6.87
C THR A 30 25.64 -4.27 -6.59
N VAL A 31 25.20 -3.91 -5.39
CA VAL A 31 24.95 -2.52 -4.99
C VAL A 31 25.48 -2.24 -3.59
N ASP A 32 25.60 -0.96 -3.24
CA ASP A 32 25.93 -0.57 -1.86
C ASP A 32 24.70 -0.73 -0.97
N VAL A 33 23.52 -0.26 -1.45
CA VAL A 33 22.27 -0.30 -0.70
C VAL A 33 21.18 -0.99 -1.53
N LEU A 34 20.57 -2.02 -0.97
CA LEU A 34 19.36 -2.66 -1.48
C LEU A 34 18.19 -2.20 -0.60
N VAL A 35 17.16 -1.66 -1.22
CA VAL A 35 15.88 -1.33 -0.56
C VAL A 35 14.82 -2.29 -1.07
N ILE A 36 14.23 -3.05 -0.15
CA ILE A 36 13.16 -4.03 -0.43
C ILE A 36 11.82 -3.36 -0.14
N GLY A 37 11.07 -3.04 -1.20
CA GLY A 37 9.82 -2.27 -1.17
C GLY A 37 10.02 -0.81 -1.56
N GLY A 38 9.28 -0.38 -2.60
CA GLY A 38 9.21 1.01 -3.07
C GLY A 38 8.09 1.80 -2.37
N THR A 39 7.88 1.54 -1.09
CA THR A 39 6.95 2.29 -0.23
C THR A 39 7.39 3.75 -0.09
N THR A 40 6.59 4.59 0.57
CA THR A 40 6.97 5.99 0.85
C THR A 40 8.32 6.04 1.58
N SER A 41 8.49 5.20 2.60
CA SER A 41 9.75 5.12 3.37
C SER A 41 10.89 4.52 2.56
N GLY A 42 10.63 3.45 1.79
CA GLY A 42 11.64 2.80 0.97
C GLY A 42 12.15 3.70 -0.15
N THR A 43 11.26 4.38 -0.87
CA THR A 43 11.64 5.34 -1.91
C THR A 43 12.44 6.49 -1.32
N SER A 44 12.04 7.02 -0.16
CA SER A 44 12.77 8.08 0.53
C SER A 44 14.15 7.64 1.00
N ALA A 45 14.27 6.43 1.56
CA ALA A 45 15.55 5.85 1.98
C ALA A 45 16.50 5.67 0.78
N ALA A 46 15.97 5.20 -0.35
CA ALA A 46 16.76 4.99 -1.56
C ALA A 46 17.26 6.32 -2.16
N ILE A 47 16.42 7.34 -2.26
CA ILE A 47 16.80 8.68 -2.71
C ILE A 47 17.89 9.24 -1.79
N ALA A 48 17.71 9.16 -0.47
CA ALA A 48 18.69 9.64 0.49
C ALA A 48 20.05 8.92 0.37
N ALA A 49 20.03 7.58 0.21
CA ALA A 49 21.24 6.79 0.02
C ALA A 49 21.97 7.17 -1.28
N ALA A 50 21.25 7.30 -2.40
CA ALA A 50 21.80 7.70 -3.68
C ALA A 50 22.43 9.10 -3.64
N ARG A 51 21.79 10.06 -2.98
CA ARG A 51 22.32 11.43 -2.74
C ARG A 51 23.62 11.42 -1.94
N GLN A 52 23.81 10.44 -1.06
CA GLN A 52 25.06 10.23 -0.33
C GLN A 52 26.11 9.48 -1.17
N GLY A 53 25.87 9.23 -2.45
CA GLY A 53 26.81 8.60 -3.37
C GLY A 53 26.78 7.08 -3.38
N ALA A 54 25.85 6.42 -2.68
CA ALA A 54 25.72 4.97 -2.68
C ALA A 54 25.06 4.47 -4.00
N ALA A 55 25.59 3.41 -4.58
CA ALA A 55 24.91 2.67 -5.64
C ALA A 55 23.70 1.95 -5.02
N THR A 56 22.49 2.40 -5.36
CA THR A 56 21.26 1.99 -4.69
C THR A 56 20.28 1.32 -5.65
N LEU A 57 19.63 0.28 -5.19
CA LEU A 57 18.56 -0.42 -5.92
C LEU A 57 17.32 -0.52 -5.06
N VAL A 58 16.18 -0.08 -5.60
CA VAL A 58 14.84 -0.37 -5.07
C VAL A 58 14.25 -1.53 -5.86
N VAL A 59 13.64 -2.48 -5.13
CA VAL A 59 12.88 -3.58 -5.73
C VAL A 59 11.44 -3.53 -5.19
N GLU A 60 10.49 -3.28 -6.10
CA GLU A 60 9.08 -3.06 -5.78
C GLU A 60 8.18 -4.09 -6.48
N PRO A 61 7.26 -4.76 -5.77
CA PRO A 61 6.35 -5.73 -6.37
C PRO A 61 5.27 -5.12 -7.29
N THR A 62 4.86 -3.88 -7.04
CA THR A 62 3.83 -3.19 -7.83
C THR A 62 4.42 -2.36 -8.97
N PRO A 63 3.62 -1.89 -9.92
CA PRO A 63 4.09 -0.94 -10.92
C PRO A 63 4.25 0.51 -10.40
N MET A 64 3.94 0.81 -9.13
CA MET A 64 3.96 2.18 -8.58
C MET A 64 4.99 2.32 -7.47
N LEU A 65 5.59 3.52 -7.32
CA LEU A 65 6.38 3.94 -6.17
C LEU A 65 5.54 4.78 -5.20
N GLY A 66 5.84 4.72 -3.90
CA GLY A 66 5.21 5.53 -2.88
C GLY A 66 4.26 4.77 -1.95
N GLY A 67 4.04 3.47 -2.16
CA GLY A 67 3.28 2.59 -1.25
C GLY A 67 1.91 3.15 -0.90
N MET A 68 1.71 3.57 0.37
CA MET A 68 0.45 4.11 0.86
C MET A 68 -0.08 5.23 -0.03
N PHE A 69 0.76 6.18 -0.43
CA PHE A 69 0.36 7.34 -1.22
C PHE A 69 -0.02 7.03 -2.67
N SER A 70 0.33 5.86 -3.16
CA SER A 70 0.12 5.45 -4.55
C SER A 70 -0.51 4.06 -4.66
N ALA A 71 0.30 3.00 -4.61
CA ALA A 71 -0.11 1.60 -4.86
C ALA A 71 -1.21 1.08 -3.92
N GLN A 72 -1.32 1.62 -2.70
CA GLN A 72 -2.35 1.27 -1.72
C GLN A 72 -3.55 2.22 -1.71
N GLY A 73 -3.51 3.30 -2.49
CA GLY A 73 -4.64 4.20 -2.75
C GLY A 73 -5.04 5.11 -1.59
N VAL A 74 -4.15 5.38 -0.63
CA VAL A 74 -4.40 6.37 0.45
C VAL A 74 -3.54 7.62 0.23
N PRO A 75 -3.88 8.49 -0.74
CA PRO A 75 -3.11 9.66 -1.09
C PRO A 75 -3.47 10.84 -0.16
N ALA A 76 -3.35 10.62 1.13
CA ALA A 76 -3.61 11.59 2.18
C ALA A 76 -2.42 11.64 3.14
N ALA A 77 -1.80 12.80 3.29
CA ALA A 77 -0.73 13.00 4.26
C ALA A 77 -1.29 13.74 5.47
N ASP A 78 -1.54 12.99 6.52
CA ASP A 78 -2.11 13.48 7.76
C ASP A 78 -1.07 14.15 8.68
N GLY A 79 -1.55 14.69 9.80
CA GLY A 79 -0.73 15.28 10.82
C GLY A 79 -0.28 16.71 10.49
N ASN A 80 0.87 17.11 11.02
CA ASN A 80 1.35 18.47 10.92
C ASN A 80 1.90 18.82 9.52
N HIS A 81 1.04 19.37 8.68
CA HIS A 81 1.38 19.80 7.32
C HIS A 81 2.32 21.02 7.24
N HIS A 82 2.68 21.60 8.36
CA HIS A 82 3.65 22.71 8.43
C HIS A 82 5.10 22.27 8.61
N LEU A 83 5.37 20.99 8.89
CA LEU A 83 6.74 20.49 9.02
C LEU A 83 7.55 20.71 7.74
N PRO A 84 8.57 21.58 7.75
CA PRO A 84 9.21 22.08 6.53
C PRO A 84 10.53 21.36 6.24
N SER A 85 10.60 20.03 6.32
CA SER A 85 11.92 19.40 6.27
C SER A 85 12.00 18.18 5.35
N GLY A 86 13.20 17.96 4.82
CA GLY A 86 13.63 16.76 4.11
C GLY A 86 12.83 16.45 2.86
N LEU A 87 12.83 15.18 2.49
CA LEU A 87 12.13 14.69 1.31
C LEU A 87 10.61 14.90 1.37
N TRP A 88 10.03 14.92 2.58
CA TRP A 88 8.62 15.27 2.74
C TRP A 88 8.34 16.67 2.18
N ASN A 89 9.18 17.66 2.51
CA ASN A 89 8.99 19.01 2.00
C ASN A 89 9.17 19.06 0.47
N GLU A 90 10.15 18.37 -0.08
CA GLU A 90 10.36 18.31 -1.52
C GLU A 90 9.15 17.73 -2.25
N PHE A 91 8.62 16.62 -1.76
CA PHE A 91 7.41 15.98 -2.29
C PHE A 91 6.19 16.90 -2.18
N ARG A 92 5.97 17.51 -1.02
CA ARG A 92 4.86 18.43 -0.78
C ARG A 92 4.91 19.67 -1.67
N GLU A 93 6.09 20.29 -1.84
CA GLU A 93 6.25 21.42 -2.74
C GLU A 93 6.02 21.03 -4.22
N ALA A 94 6.43 19.84 -4.60
CA ALA A 94 6.11 19.31 -5.94
C ALA A 94 4.60 19.12 -6.15
N LEU A 95 3.88 18.62 -5.15
CA LEU A 95 2.42 18.54 -5.18
C LEU A 95 1.77 19.92 -5.30
N ARG A 96 2.22 20.90 -4.48
CA ARG A 96 1.72 22.27 -4.53
C ARG A 96 1.94 22.91 -5.89
N ALA A 97 3.11 22.70 -6.47
CA ALA A 97 3.40 23.18 -7.83
C ALA A 97 2.50 22.54 -8.88
N HIS A 98 2.22 21.25 -8.76
CA HIS A 98 1.37 20.51 -9.69
C HIS A 98 -0.09 20.98 -9.65
N TYR A 99 -0.65 21.16 -8.46
CA TYR A 99 -2.07 21.50 -8.28
C TYR A 99 -2.35 23.01 -8.17
N GLY A 100 -1.31 23.86 -8.19
CA GLY A 100 -1.47 25.32 -8.16
C GLY A 100 -1.53 25.95 -6.76
N GLY A 101 -1.10 25.24 -5.72
CA GLY A 101 -0.96 25.78 -4.38
C GLY A 101 -1.41 24.85 -3.26
N ALA A 102 -1.18 25.28 -2.02
CA ALA A 102 -1.51 24.49 -0.84
C ALA A 102 -3.04 24.29 -0.68
N GLU A 103 -3.84 25.32 -1.01
CA GLU A 103 -5.30 25.26 -0.89
C GLU A 103 -5.93 24.23 -1.83
N ALA A 104 -5.31 23.98 -3.00
CA ALA A 104 -5.76 22.98 -3.94
C ALA A 104 -5.60 21.54 -3.44
N LEU A 105 -4.84 21.33 -2.37
CA LEU A 105 -4.62 20.04 -1.71
C LEU A 105 -5.55 19.82 -0.50
N ALA A 106 -6.12 20.89 0.07
CA ALA A 106 -7.03 20.81 1.22
C ALA A 106 -8.48 20.58 0.76
N THR A 107 -8.71 19.50 0.00
CA THR A 107 -9.99 19.25 -0.67
C THR A 107 -10.97 18.42 0.16
N GLY A 108 -10.48 17.57 1.05
CA GLY A 108 -11.28 16.75 1.97
C GLY A 108 -10.99 17.10 3.44
N TRP A 109 -11.76 16.54 4.37
CA TRP A 109 -11.58 16.89 5.78
C TRP A 109 -10.63 15.96 6.54
N VAL A 110 -10.18 14.84 5.95
CA VAL A 110 -9.23 13.93 6.60
C VAL A 110 -7.83 14.52 6.68
N SER A 111 -7.43 15.31 5.69
CA SER A 111 -6.08 15.87 5.61
C SER A 111 -6.06 17.24 4.93
N ASN A 112 -5.05 18.04 5.25
CA ASN A 112 -4.74 19.29 4.52
C ASN A 112 -3.85 19.03 3.28
N THR A 113 -3.51 17.78 3.00
CA THR A 113 -2.63 17.42 1.86
C THR A 113 -3.17 16.15 1.21
N LEU A 114 -4.12 16.35 0.31
CA LEU A 114 -4.77 15.31 -0.48
C LEU A 114 -4.38 15.44 -1.95
N PHE A 115 -4.16 14.32 -2.62
CA PHE A 115 -3.69 14.29 -4.01
C PHE A 115 -4.16 13.00 -4.70
N GLU A 116 -3.82 12.81 -5.97
CA GLU A 116 -4.18 11.60 -6.71
C GLU A 116 -3.06 10.56 -6.62
N PRO A 117 -3.36 9.24 -6.47
CA PRO A 117 -2.36 8.18 -6.38
C PRO A 117 -1.35 8.15 -7.54
N HIS A 118 -1.84 8.31 -8.79
CA HIS A 118 -0.96 8.33 -9.96
C HIS A 118 -0.03 9.55 -9.99
N VAL A 119 -0.46 10.68 -9.44
CA VAL A 119 0.38 11.89 -9.33
C VAL A 119 1.49 11.65 -8.30
N ALA A 120 1.17 11.02 -7.17
CA ALA A 120 2.19 10.65 -6.18
C ALA A 120 3.24 9.69 -6.78
N ASP A 121 2.81 8.65 -7.50
CA ASP A 121 3.73 7.75 -8.21
C ASP A 121 4.63 8.54 -9.18
N GLY A 122 4.03 9.41 -9.99
CA GLY A 122 4.77 10.25 -10.94
C GLY A 122 5.83 11.11 -10.26
N MET A 123 5.53 11.70 -9.10
CA MET A 123 6.48 12.50 -8.34
C MET A 123 7.61 11.66 -7.74
N PHE A 124 7.30 10.54 -7.10
CA PHE A 124 8.33 9.63 -6.58
C PHE A 124 9.23 9.10 -7.67
N ARG A 125 8.68 8.76 -8.85
CA ARG A 125 9.48 8.38 -10.01
C ARG A 125 10.38 9.50 -10.49
N ALA A 126 9.88 10.73 -10.56
CA ALA A 126 10.67 11.88 -10.97
C ALA A 126 11.81 12.16 -9.98
N MET A 127 11.53 12.11 -8.68
CA MET A 127 12.54 12.26 -7.63
C MET A 127 13.60 11.15 -7.69
N ALA A 128 13.18 9.90 -7.91
CA ALA A 128 14.11 8.77 -8.04
C ALA A 128 14.96 8.86 -9.33
N ALA A 129 14.35 9.25 -10.45
CA ALA A 129 15.04 9.40 -11.73
C ALA A 129 16.06 10.56 -11.75
N ALA A 130 15.90 11.54 -10.87
CA ALA A 130 16.87 12.62 -10.69
C ALA A 130 18.18 12.16 -10.03
N GLU A 131 18.20 10.95 -9.45
CA GLU A 131 19.35 10.40 -8.74
C GLU A 131 20.10 9.39 -9.63
N PRO A 132 21.27 9.73 -10.22
CA PRO A 132 21.96 8.91 -11.20
C PRO A 132 22.50 7.59 -10.63
N ARG A 133 22.54 7.45 -9.31
CA ARG A 133 23.00 6.23 -8.61
C ARG A 133 21.86 5.37 -8.08
N LEU A 134 20.61 5.66 -8.47
CA LEU A 134 19.44 4.92 -8.08
C LEU A 134 18.83 4.16 -9.25
N GLU A 135 18.78 2.83 -9.15
CA GLU A 135 18.01 1.95 -10.05
C GLU A 135 16.71 1.54 -9.35
N VAL A 136 15.60 1.50 -10.09
CA VAL A 136 14.30 0.99 -9.60
C VAL A 136 13.85 -0.16 -10.48
N LEU A 137 13.52 -1.29 -9.87
CA LEU A 137 12.98 -2.47 -10.56
C LEU A 137 11.60 -2.83 -10.01
N HIS A 138 10.62 -2.86 -10.89
CA HIS A 138 9.22 -3.19 -10.59
C HIS A 138 8.86 -4.63 -10.93
N GLY A 139 7.81 -5.14 -10.28
CA GLY A 139 7.20 -6.44 -10.54
C GLY A 139 7.97 -7.62 -9.95
N TYR A 140 8.88 -7.37 -9.01
CA TYR A 140 9.66 -8.41 -8.34
C TYR A 140 9.27 -8.53 -6.87
N VAL A 141 8.89 -9.74 -6.46
CA VAL A 141 8.49 -10.09 -5.10
C VAL A 141 9.67 -10.70 -4.35
N LEU A 142 9.86 -10.31 -3.09
CA LEU A 142 10.88 -10.89 -2.21
C LEU A 142 10.64 -12.40 -2.04
N ASP A 143 11.68 -13.20 -2.31
CA ASP A 143 11.64 -14.65 -2.25
C ASP A 143 12.58 -15.20 -1.16
N LYS A 144 13.75 -14.56 -0.99
CA LYS A 144 14.75 -14.99 -0.01
C LYS A 144 15.68 -13.86 0.39
N VAL A 145 16.05 -13.82 1.67
CA VAL A 145 17.15 -12.97 2.18
C VAL A 145 18.43 -13.81 2.31
N TYR A 146 19.55 -13.27 1.89
CA TYR A 146 20.87 -13.89 2.01
C TYR A 146 21.60 -13.38 3.25
N LYS A 147 22.26 -14.28 3.97
CA LYS A 147 23.03 -13.97 5.19
C LYS A 147 24.41 -14.62 5.18
N ARG A 148 25.33 -13.96 5.86
CA ARG A 148 26.61 -14.51 6.26
C ARG A 148 26.81 -14.22 7.78
N GLY A 149 26.63 -15.24 8.62
CA GLY A 149 26.53 -15.03 10.07
C GLY A 149 25.30 -14.16 10.40
N ASN A 150 25.50 -13.09 11.15
CA ASN A 150 24.45 -12.14 11.53
C ASN A 150 24.27 -10.97 10.55
N CYS A 151 25.02 -10.96 9.45
CA CYS A 151 24.93 -9.91 8.44
C CYS A 151 24.06 -10.34 7.26
N VAL A 152 23.06 -9.54 6.92
CA VAL A 152 22.34 -9.65 5.66
C VAL A 152 23.26 -9.19 4.53
N THR A 153 23.36 -9.97 3.45
CA THR A 153 24.28 -9.73 2.33
C THR A 153 23.57 -9.52 1.00
N GLY A 154 22.24 -9.46 1.02
CA GLY A 154 21.41 -9.26 -0.15
C GLY A 154 20.14 -10.08 -0.13
N ALA A 155 19.49 -10.18 -1.28
CA ALA A 155 18.23 -10.90 -1.41
C ALA A 155 18.04 -11.49 -2.81
N ARG A 156 17.08 -12.41 -2.92
CA ARG A 156 16.53 -12.91 -4.17
C ARG A 156 15.07 -12.53 -4.28
N PHE A 157 14.70 -12.19 -5.50
CA PHE A 157 13.33 -11.85 -5.86
C PHE A 157 12.90 -12.71 -7.05
N SER A 158 11.59 -12.92 -7.17
CA SER A 158 10.95 -13.60 -8.30
C SER A 158 9.91 -12.70 -8.96
N ARG A 159 9.69 -12.93 -10.26
CA ARG A 159 8.65 -12.30 -11.06
C ARG A 159 7.89 -13.36 -11.85
N GLY A 160 6.67 -13.05 -12.27
CA GLY A 160 5.86 -13.94 -13.10
C GLY A 160 6.64 -14.51 -14.28
N GLY A 161 6.38 -15.77 -14.66
CA GLY A 161 7.14 -16.48 -15.70
C GLY A 161 8.44 -17.14 -15.22
N GLY A 162 8.76 -17.08 -13.92
CA GLY A 162 9.92 -17.72 -13.32
C GLY A 162 11.21 -16.89 -13.35
N ASP A 163 11.15 -15.64 -13.82
CA ASP A 163 12.28 -14.71 -13.80
C ASP A 163 12.76 -14.47 -12.38
N ARG A 164 14.07 -14.35 -12.19
CA ARG A 164 14.73 -14.13 -10.90
C ARG A 164 15.64 -12.92 -10.93
N LEU A 165 15.69 -12.21 -9.81
CA LEU A 165 16.66 -11.15 -9.56
C LEU A 165 17.44 -11.53 -8.30
N GLU A 166 18.76 -11.66 -8.42
CA GLU A 166 19.68 -11.90 -7.31
C GLU A 166 20.47 -10.63 -7.05
N VAL A 167 20.41 -10.12 -5.84
CA VAL A 167 21.08 -8.88 -5.45
C VAL A 167 22.04 -9.16 -4.30
N SER A 168 23.30 -8.77 -4.49
CA SER A 168 24.28 -8.67 -3.42
C SER A 168 24.38 -7.21 -2.96
N ALA A 169 24.31 -6.97 -1.66
CA ALA A 169 24.33 -5.62 -1.09
C ALA A 169 25.19 -5.54 0.18
N ARG A 170 25.78 -4.37 0.43
CA ARG A 170 26.47 -4.07 1.69
C ARG A 170 25.50 -3.73 2.81
N ILE A 171 24.43 -3.00 2.48
CA ILE A 171 23.33 -2.64 3.38
C ILE A 171 22.02 -3.07 2.73
N THR A 172 21.11 -3.64 3.51
CA THR A 172 19.77 -3.99 3.08
C THR A 172 18.76 -3.30 4.00
N VAL A 173 17.82 -2.58 3.39
CA VAL A 173 16.72 -1.90 4.07
C VAL A 173 15.44 -2.70 3.81
N ASP A 174 14.79 -3.18 4.86
CA ASP A 174 13.42 -3.69 4.78
C ASP A 174 12.46 -2.51 4.84
N ALA A 175 11.83 -2.22 3.73
CA ALA A 175 10.80 -1.21 3.58
C ALA A 175 9.49 -1.82 3.05
N THR A 176 9.31 -3.12 3.24
CA THR A 176 8.02 -3.77 2.96
C THR A 176 6.97 -3.37 3.99
N ASP A 177 5.72 -3.26 3.60
CA ASP A 177 4.64 -2.83 4.50
C ASP A 177 4.48 -3.73 5.74
N LEU A 178 4.74 -5.02 5.58
CA LEU A 178 4.55 -6.00 6.65
C LEU A 178 5.86 -6.48 7.30
N GLY A 179 7.01 -5.90 6.96
CA GLY A 179 8.31 -6.34 7.49
C GLY A 179 8.70 -7.74 7.01
N ASP A 180 8.52 -8.03 5.73
CA ASP A 180 8.66 -9.40 5.18
C ASP A 180 10.10 -9.92 5.17
N ALA A 181 11.10 -9.05 5.21
CA ALA A 181 12.50 -9.46 5.30
C ALA A 181 12.90 -9.90 6.72
N LEU A 182 12.20 -9.50 7.77
CA LEU A 182 12.51 -9.85 9.16
C LEU A 182 12.51 -11.37 9.39
N PRO A 183 11.41 -12.11 9.11
CA PRO A 183 11.40 -13.57 9.30
C PRO A 183 12.44 -14.28 8.41
N MET A 184 12.63 -13.82 7.18
CA MET A 184 13.60 -14.43 6.25
C MET A 184 15.04 -14.22 6.67
N SER A 185 15.32 -13.14 7.42
CA SER A 185 16.63 -12.85 8.00
C SER A 185 16.84 -13.55 9.36
N GLY A 186 15.79 -14.10 9.97
CA GLY A 186 15.82 -14.63 11.33
C GLY A 186 16.02 -13.55 12.39
N THR A 187 15.62 -12.31 12.07
CA THR A 187 15.65 -11.18 13.01
C THR A 187 14.41 -11.26 13.90
N PRO A 188 14.55 -11.14 15.24
CA PRO A 188 13.39 -11.14 16.14
C PRO A 188 12.43 -9.99 15.86
N TYR A 189 11.14 -10.27 15.91
CA TYR A 189 10.07 -9.29 15.72
C TYR A 189 8.84 -9.67 16.55
N ARG A 190 7.88 -8.74 16.63
CA ARG A 190 6.61 -8.91 17.32
C ARG A 190 5.46 -8.56 16.39
N ILE A 191 4.29 -9.12 16.65
CA ILE A 191 3.02 -8.86 15.97
C ILE A 191 1.96 -8.61 17.02
N GLY A 192 0.91 -7.88 16.67
CA GLY A 192 -0.21 -7.60 17.55
C GLY A 192 0.17 -6.66 18.71
N MET A 193 -0.49 -6.75 19.82
CA MET A 193 -0.29 -5.89 20.98
C MET A 193 0.66 -6.54 21.96
N ASP A 194 1.63 -5.78 22.47
CA ASP A 194 2.53 -6.21 23.53
C ASP A 194 1.83 -6.15 24.90
N ALA A 195 2.24 -7.02 25.83
CA ALA A 195 1.72 -6.98 27.20
C ALA A 195 2.22 -5.72 27.93
N ARG A 196 1.38 -5.20 28.85
CA ARG A 196 1.76 -4.08 29.73
C ARG A 196 3.04 -4.36 30.52
N ALA A 197 3.24 -5.60 30.96
CA ALA A 197 4.44 -5.99 31.68
C ALA A 197 5.72 -5.84 30.85
N ASP A 198 5.62 -5.93 29.50
CA ASP A 198 6.77 -5.84 28.59
C ASP A 198 7.11 -4.40 28.19
N THR A 199 6.11 -3.51 28.13
CA THR A 199 6.27 -2.15 27.60
C THR A 199 6.16 -1.07 28.67
N GLY A 200 5.44 -1.34 29.76
CA GLY A 200 5.07 -0.35 30.77
C GLY A 200 3.97 0.62 30.32
N GLU A 201 3.42 0.45 29.12
CA GLU A 201 2.37 1.33 28.59
C GLU A 201 1.07 1.19 29.40
N THR A 202 0.47 2.32 29.78
CA THR A 202 -0.74 2.36 30.60
C THR A 202 -1.94 1.70 29.89
N LEU A 203 -2.04 1.87 28.58
CA LEU A 203 -3.15 1.36 27.74
C LEU A 203 -2.89 -0.03 27.15
N ALA A 204 -1.70 -0.60 27.33
CA ALA A 204 -1.40 -1.94 26.85
C ALA A 204 -2.24 -3.01 27.57
N PRO A 205 -2.64 -4.09 26.88
CA PRO A 205 -3.40 -5.19 27.46
C PRO A 205 -2.57 -5.88 28.57
N ALA A 206 -3.24 -6.62 29.45
CA ALA A 206 -2.57 -7.39 30.52
C ALA A 206 -1.65 -8.49 29.94
N GLU A 207 -2.09 -9.12 28.85
CA GLU A 207 -1.37 -10.18 28.14
C GLU A 207 -1.18 -9.78 26.68
N ALA A 208 -0.06 -10.17 26.09
CA ALA A 208 0.20 -9.96 24.67
C ALA A 208 -0.80 -10.76 23.81
N ASN A 209 -1.13 -10.24 22.64
CA ASN A 209 -1.98 -10.91 21.68
C ASN A 209 -1.47 -10.70 20.25
N ASP A 210 -2.11 -11.32 19.24
CA ASP A 210 -1.77 -11.22 17.83
C ASP A 210 -2.75 -10.32 17.04
N ILE A 211 -3.54 -9.51 17.73
CA ILE A 211 -4.50 -8.59 17.13
C ILE A 211 -3.74 -7.49 16.39
N VAL A 212 -4.01 -7.36 15.09
CA VAL A 212 -3.49 -6.30 14.23
C VAL A 212 -4.61 -5.31 13.90
N GLN A 213 -4.25 -4.15 13.39
CA GLN A 213 -5.26 -3.19 12.93
C GLN A 213 -5.93 -3.66 11.64
N ASP A 214 -7.15 -3.19 11.41
CA ASP A 214 -7.91 -3.44 10.20
C ASP A 214 -7.14 -2.96 8.95
N LEU A 215 -7.40 -3.61 7.84
CA LEU A 215 -6.89 -3.20 6.54
C LEU A 215 -8.03 -2.73 5.64
N THR A 216 -7.70 -1.94 4.63
CA THR A 216 -8.66 -1.47 3.63
C THR A 216 -8.17 -1.75 2.22
N PHE A 217 -9.00 -2.39 1.39
CA PHE A 217 -8.76 -2.34 -0.06
C PHE A 217 -9.38 -1.06 -0.59
N VAL A 218 -8.54 -0.09 -0.96
CA VAL A 218 -8.99 1.25 -1.33
C VAL A 218 -9.45 1.29 -2.78
N ALA A 219 -10.50 2.06 -3.02
CA ALA A 219 -10.92 2.50 -4.35
C ALA A 219 -10.83 4.01 -4.46
N ILE A 220 -10.52 4.50 -5.65
CA ILE A 220 -10.71 5.89 -6.00
C ILE A 220 -11.95 6.00 -6.88
N LEU A 221 -12.94 6.75 -6.42
CA LEU A 221 -14.08 7.12 -7.24
C LEU A 221 -13.80 8.44 -7.96
N LYS A 222 -14.43 8.61 -9.12
CA LYS A 222 -14.36 9.83 -9.96
C LYS A 222 -15.78 10.29 -10.26
N ASP A 223 -15.99 11.59 -10.17
CA ASP A 223 -17.22 12.23 -10.59
C ASP A 223 -17.22 12.38 -12.13
N TYR A 224 -18.10 11.64 -12.78
CA TYR A 224 -18.29 11.68 -14.23
C TYR A 224 -19.34 12.72 -14.68
N GLY A 225 -19.83 13.51 -13.75
CA GLY A 225 -20.73 14.61 -13.99
C GLY A 225 -22.22 14.26 -13.88
N LYS A 226 -23.02 15.30 -13.72
CA LYS A 226 -24.47 15.19 -13.53
C LYS A 226 -25.14 14.42 -14.68
N GLY A 227 -25.89 13.38 -14.32
CA GLY A 227 -26.63 12.54 -15.28
C GLY A 227 -25.83 11.37 -15.85
N ALA A 228 -24.54 11.22 -15.48
CA ALA A 228 -23.83 10.01 -15.78
C ALA A 228 -24.36 8.85 -14.94
N ASP A 229 -24.38 7.66 -15.51
CA ASP A 229 -24.60 6.41 -14.79
C ASP A 229 -23.31 5.58 -14.90
N LYS A 230 -22.63 5.45 -13.76
CA LYS A 230 -21.38 4.71 -13.60
C LYS A 230 -21.52 3.59 -12.58
N THR A 231 -22.77 3.14 -12.35
CA THR A 231 -23.06 2.05 -11.43
C THR A 231 -22.36 0.77 -11.86
N ILE A 232 -21.73 0.11 -10.89
CA ILE A 232 -21.13 -1.21 -11.11
C ILE A 232 -22.21 -2.29 -11.08
N PRO A 233 -22.01 -3.48 -11.67
CA PRO A 233 -22.89 -4.61 -11.50
C PRO A 233 -23.04 -4.96 -10.02
N ARG A 234 -24.22 -5.44 -9.62
CA ARG A 234 -24.47 -5.84 -8.22
C ARG A 234 -23.47 -6.92 -7.81
N PRO A 235 -22.63 -6.65 -6.79
CA PRO A 235 -21.66 -7.63 -6.30
C PRO A 235 -22.35 -8.83 -5.63
N GLU A 236 -21.68 -9.99 -5.69
CA GLU A 236 -22.13 -11.18 -4.99
C GLU A 236 -22.17 -10.94 -3.47
N GLY A 237 -23.21 -11.47 -2.80
CA GLY A 237 -23.39 -11.32 -1.37
C GLY A 237 -23.74 -9.91 -0.88
N TYR A 238 -24.12 -8.98 -1.79
CA TYR A 238 -24.50 -7.63 -1.39
C TYR A 238 -25.75 -7.61 -0.52
N ASP A 239 -25.59 -7.04 0.67
CA ASP A 239 -26.66 -6.71 1.61
C ASP A 239 -26.50 -5.25 2.04
N PRO A 240 -27.49 -4.36 1.79
CA PRO A 240 -27.42 -2.96 2.23
C PRO A 240 -27.29 -2.80 3.75
N ALA A 241 -27.73 -3.78 4.54
CA ALA A 241 -27.62 -3.76 5.99
C ALA A 241 -26.14 -3.74 6.45
N GLU A 242 -25.21 -4.28 5.67
CA GLU A 242 -23.76 -4.26 5.95
C GLU A 242 -23.24 -2.82 6.12
N PHE A 243 -23.86 -1.84 5.43
CA PHE A 243 -23.41 -0.45 5.39
C PHE A 243 -24.41 0.55 5.95
N ALA A 244 -25.48 0.08 6.60
CA ALA A 244 -26.56 0.95 7.09
C ALA A 244 -26.09 2.04 8.08
N ALA A 245 -24.97 1.80 8.78
CA ALA A 245 -24.34 2.75 9.69
C ALA A 245 -23.15 3.52 9.06
N ALA A 246 -22.87 3.39 7.77
CA ALA A 246 -21.73 4.07 7.13
C ALA A 246 -21.83 5.61 7.18
N CYS A 247 -23.04 6.17 7.17
CA CYS A 247 -23.28 7.61 7.31
C CYS A 247 -23.48 7.99 8.80
N GLN A 248 -22.53 7.60 9.65
CA GLN A 248 -22.50 7.94 11.07
C GLN A 248 -21.07 8.31 11.48
N THR A 249 -20.94 9.03 12.59
CA THR A 249 -19.65 9.19 13.29
C THR A 249 -19.33 7.90 14.07
N ALA A 250 -18.10 7.77 14.57
CA ALA A 250 -17.72 6.68 15.47
C ALA A 250 -18.60 6.64 16.75
N ALA A 251 -19.18 7.77 17.17
CA ALA A 251 -20.13 7.87 18.28
C ALA A 251 -21.59 7.58 17.88
N GLY A 252 -21.84 7.09 16.65
CA GLY A 252 -23.18 6.73 16.15
C GLY A 252 -24.05 7.92 15.77
N GLN A 253 -23.52 9.15 15.66
CA GLN A 253 -24.30 10.31 15.25
C GLN A 253 -24.45 10.34 13.72
N PRO A 254 -25.65 10.52 13.16
CA PRO A 254 -25.87 10.60 11.73
C PRO A 254 -25.09 11.76 11.09
N ILE A 255 -24.51 11.53 9.93
CA ILE A 255 -23.90 12.54 9.06
C ILE A 255 -24.46 12.44 7.65
N PRO A 256 -24.58 13.56 6.91
CA PRO A 256 -24.94 13.51 5.50
C PRO A 256 -23.95 12.66 4.69
N ALA A 257 -24.44 11.97 3.66
CA ALA A 257 -23.59 11.13 2.79
C ALA A 257 -22.50 11.93 2.09
N GLU A 258 -22.76 13.19 1.73
CA GLU A 258 -21.77 14.11 1.17
C GLU A 258 -20.63 14.41 2.17
N VAL A 259 -20.92 14.47 3.45
CA VAL A 259 -19.90 14.67 4.50
C VAL A 259 -19.03 13.44 4.63
N MET A 260 -19.63 12.24 4.60
CA MET A 260 -18.88 10.97 4.56
C MET A 260 -17.97 10.90 3.34
N LEU A 261 -18.48 11.19 2.14
CA LEU A 261 -17.69 11.18 0.90
C LEU A 261 -16.57 12.25 0.92
N ASN A 262 -16.85 13.44 1.47
CA ASN A 262 -15.87 14.51 1.57
C ASN A 262 -14.71 14.20 2.54
N TYR A 263 -14.78 13.13 3.32
CA TYR A 263 -13.62 12.62 4.07
C TYR A 263 -12.38 12.52 3.19
N GLY A 264 -12.48 11.75 2.12
CA GLY A 264 -11.41 11.47 1.18
C GLY A 264 -11.53 12.21 -0.16
N ARG A 265 -12.12 13.41 -0.19
CA ARG A 265 -12.22 14.17 -1.43
C ARG A 265 -10.85 14.61 -1.92
N LEU A 266 -10.47 14.17 -3.09
CA LEU A 266 -9.22 14.48 -3.77
C LEU A 266 -9.40 15.62 -4.77
N PRO A 267 -8.32 16.21 -5.30
CA PRO A 267 -8.41 17.09 -6.47
C PRO A 267 -9.10 16.42 -7.66
N ASN A 268 -9.50 17.23 -8.64
CA ASN A 268 -10.08 16.80 -9.92
C ASN A 268 -11.37 15.97 -9.80
N GLY A 269 -12.17 16.19 -8.75
CA GLY A 269 -13.46 15.52 -8.57
C GLY A 269 -13.35 14.03 -8.27
N LYS A 270 -12.28 13.62 -7.62
CA LYS A 270 -12.08 12.24 -7.17
C LYS A 270 -12.33 12.09 -5.67
N TYR A 271 -12.54 10.85 -5.23
CA TYR A 271 -12.83 10.49 -3.84
C TYR A 271 -12.13 9.20 -3.48
N MET A 272 -11.32 9.23 -2.44
CA MET A 272 -10.70 8.06 -1.83
C MET A 272 -11.71 7.36 -0.92
N LEU A 273 -11.97 6.09 -1.17
CA LEU A 273 -12.76 5.24 -0.28
C LEU A 273 -11.83 4.47 0.66
N ASN A 274 -11.59 5.05 1.82
CA ASN A 274 -10.90 4.47 2.97
C ASN A 274 -11.72 4.85 4.21
N TRP A 275 -12.93 4.26 4.35
CA TRP A 275 -13.90 4.67 5.36
C TRP A 275 -14.02 3.63 6.48
N PRO A 276 -13.51 3.93 7.70
CA PRO A 276 -13.45 2.97 8.80
C PRO A 276 -14.80 2.71 9.46
N VAL A 277 -15.71 3.70 9.47
CA VAL A 277 -16.98 3.62 10.22
C VAL A 277 -18.01 2.84 9.39
N ASN A 278 -18.14 1.53 9.65
CA ASN A 278 -19.05 0.63 8.94
C ASN A 278 -18.94 0.74 7.40
N GLY A 279 -17.74 1.03 6.89
CA GLY A 279 -17.43 1.13 5.48
C GLY A 279 -16.65 -0.08 4.97
N ASN A 280 -15.52 0.18 4.29
CA ASN A 280 -14.74 -0.85 3.62
C ASN A 280 -13.52 -1.38 4.40
N ASP A 281 -13.33 -0.99 5.66
CA ASP A 281 -12.33 -1.61 6.54
C ASP A 281 -12.69 -3.05 6.88
N VAL A 282 -11.67 -3.91 6.96
CA VAL A 282 -11.82 -5.35 7.25
C VAL A 282 -10.72 -5.80 8.20
N TYR A 283 -11.10 -6.51 9.27
CA TYR A 283 -10.13 -7.21 10.09
C TYR A 283 -9.61 -8.46 9.39
N MET A 284 -8.31 -8.48 9.12
CA MET A 284 -7.62 -9.65 8.55
C MET A 284 -6.16 -9.66 8.99
N ASN A 285 -5.77 -10.63 9.81
CA ASN A 285 -4.35 -10.83 10.12
C ASN A 285 -3.68 -11.68 9.03
N ILE A 286 -3.02 -11.03 8.10
CA ILE A 286 -2.26 -11.68 7.02
C ILE A 286 -0.74 -11.53 7.17
N VAL A 287 -0.29 -10.99 8.31
CA VAL A 287 1.12 -10.63 8.52
C VAL A 287 2.04 -11.83 8.35
N GLU A 288 1.71 -12.98 8.95
CA GLU A 288 2.50 -14.22 8.80
C GLU A 288 2.23 -14.99 7.50
N MET A 289 1.28 -14.52 6.70
CA MET A 289 0.92 -15.23 5.47
C MET A 289 2.00 -15.05 4.40
N PRO A 290 2.44 -16.15 3.73
CA PRO A 290 3.35 -16.04 2.60
C PRO A 290 2.76 -15.15 1.49
N TYR A 291 3.59 -14.29 0.89
CA TYR A 291 3.17 -13.33 -0.13
C TYR A 291 2.30 -13.96 -1.23
N ALA A 292 2.69 -15.12 -1.74
CA ALA A 292 1.96 -15.82 -2.82
C ALA A 292 0.52 -16.23 -2.45
N ARG A 293 0.15 -16.22 -1.17
CA ARG A 293 -1.20 -16.57 -0.71
C ARG A 293 -2.05 -15.34 -0.39
N ARG A 294 -1.44 -14.16 -0.24
CA ARG A 294 -2.11 -12.94 0.20
C ARG A 294 -3.20 -12.50 -0.76
N ASP A 295 -2.96 -12.52 -2.06
CA ASP A 295 -3.95 -12.06 -3.04
C ASP A 295 -5.27 -12.85 -2.95
N ALA A 296 -5.19 -14.17 -2.87
CA ALA A 296 -6.37 -15.02 -2.69
C ALA A 296 -7.07 -14.78 -1.34
N ALA A 297 -6.30 -14.59 -0.26
CA ALA A 297 -6.83 -14.31 1.08
C ALA A 297 -7.50 -12.94 1.17
N LEU A 298 -7.03 -11.97 0.42
CA LEU A 298 -7.54 -10.59 0.41
C LEU A 298 -8.78 -10.41 -0.48
N ARG A 299 -9.25 -11.44 -1.17
CA ARG A 299 -10.46 -11.36 -2.00
C ARG A 299 -11.69 -10.84 -1.23
N PRO A 300 -12.00 -11.30 0.00
CA PRO A 300 -13.15 -10.77 0.75
C PRO A 300 -13.07 -9.26 1.01
N ALA A 301 -11.87 -8.72 1.22
CA ALA A 301 -11.68 -7.28 1.42
C ALA A 301 -11.94 -6.49 0.12
N ARG A 302 -11.50 -7.00 -1.04
CA ARG A 302 -11.84 -6.43 -2.36
C ARG A 302 -13.34 -6.45 -2.61
N GLU A 303 -13.98 -7.59 -2.33
CA GLU A 303 -15.42 -7.77 -2.49
C GLU A 303 -16.22 -6.82 -1.59
N LYS A 304 -15.77 -6.61 -0.34
CA LYS A 304 -16.40 -5.63 0.56
C LYS A 304 -16.33 -4.22 -0.01
N THR A 305 -15.19 -3.80 -0.53
CA THR A 305 -15.06 -2.48 -1.18
C THR A 305 -16.00 -2.34 -2.38
N LEU A 306 -16.11 -3.36 -3.23
CA LEU A 306 -17.06 -3.33 -4.35
C LEU A 306 -18.51 -3.25 -3.85
N ARG A 307 -18.89 -3.97 -2.79
CA ARG A 307 -20.23 -3.86 -2.18
C ARG A 307 -20.46 -2.46 -1.61
N PHE A 308 -19.44 -1.83 -1.01
CA PHE A 308 -19.55 -0.47 -0.49
C PHE A 308 -19.71 0.56 -1.62
N ILE A 309 -19.00 0.41 -2.74
CA ILE A 309 -19.20 1.24 -3.94
C ILE A 309 -20.64 1.10 -4.44
N TYR A 310 -21.14 -0.13 -4.55
CA TYR A 310 -22.51 -0.38 -4.98
C TYR A 310 -23.52 0.29 -4.04
N TYR A 311 -23.31 0.22 -2.72
CA TYR A 311 -24.12 0.91 -1.71
C TYR A 311 -24.12 2.43 -1.92
N ILE A 312 -22.97 3.04 -2.11
CA ILE A 312 -22.84 4.48 -2.39
C ILE A 312 -23.64 4.88 -3.65
N GLN A 313 -23.56 4.06 -4.70
CA GLN A 313 -24.22 4.35 -5.96
C GLN A 313 -25.75 4.17 -5.91
N HIS A 314 -26.24 3.13 -5.24
CA HIS A 314 -27.66 2.75 -5.25
C HIS A 314 -28.43 3.24 -4.04
N GLU A 315 -27.93 3.05 -2.83
CA GLU A 315 -28.66 3.42 -1.61
C GLU A 315 -28.46 4.91 -1.27
N LEU A 316 -27.24 5.45 -1.51
CA LEU A 316 -26.96 6.86 -1.26
C LEU A 316 -27.22 7.75 -2.49
N GLY A 317 -27.49 7.17 -3.66
CA GLY A 317 -27.91 7.89 -4.88
C GLY A 317 -26.79 8.55 -5.68
N PHE A 318 -25.51 8.19 -5.47
CA PHE A 318 -24.36 8.75 -6.21
C PHE A 318 -24.01 7.93 -7.44
N SER A 319 -24.97 7.64 -8.31
CA SER A 319 -24.76 6.85 -9.54
C SER A 319 -23.74 7.45 -10.52
N HIS A 320 -23.48 8.75 -10.41
CA HIS A 320 -22.49 9.47 -11.23
C HIS A 320 -21.04 9.29 -10.75
N LEU A 321 -20.83 8.76 -9.53
CA LEU A 321 -19.51 8.40 -9.03
C LEU A 321 -19.17 6.98 -9.48
N GLY A 322 -18.17 6.84 -10.36
CA GLY A 322 -17.66 5.55 -10.82
C GLY A 322 -16.25 5.30 -10.35
N ILE A 323 -15.78 4.04 -10.45
CA ILE A 323 -14.38 3.72 -10.21
C ILE A 323 -13.52 4.52 -11.19
N ALA A 324 -12.48 5.20 -10.71
CA ALA A 324 -11.58 5.99 -11.53
C ALA A 324 -10.81 5.07 -12.50
N ASP A 325 -10.83 5.41 -13.78
CA ASP A 325 -10.22 4.64 -14.86
C ASP A 325 -8.75 5.02 -15.14
N ASP A 326 -8.26 6.02 -14.41
CA ASP A 326 -6.95 6.64 -14.59
C ASP A 326 -6.02 6.51 -13.36
N GLU A 327 -6.38 5.69 -12.36
CA GLU A 327 -5.56 5.52 -11.14
C GLU A 327 -4.83 4.18 -11.09
N PHE A 328 -5.53 3.07 -11.25
CA PHE A 328 -4.95 1.74 -11.11
C PHE A 328 -5.20 0.89 -12.36
N GLY A 329 -4.18 0.16 -12.82
CA GLY A 329 -4.30 -0.77 -13.94
C GLY A 329 -4.74 -2.18 -13.52
N THR A 330 -5.47 -2.32 -12.43
CA THR A 330 -6.02 -3.58 -11.94
C THR A 330 -7.33 -3.93 -12.66
N ALA A 331 -7.69 -5.20 -12.68
CA ALA A 331 -8.89 -5.66 -13.40
C ALA A 331 -10.20 -5.14 -12.78
N ASP A 332 -10.20 -4.91 -11.47
CA ASP A 332 -11.34 -4.39 -10.70
C ASP A 332 -11.28 -2.87 -10.47
N GLY A 333 -10.20 -2.19 -10.92
CA GLY A 333 -9.98 -0.77 -10.72
C GLY A 333 -9.64 -0.37 -9.28
N LEU A 334 -9.45 -1.34 -8.37
CA LEU A 334 -9.03 -1.09 -6.99
C LEU A 334 -7.50 -0.96 -6.90
N ALA A 335 -7.01 -0.47 -5.77
CA ALA A 335 -5.58 -0.35 -5.48
C ALA A 335 -4.82 -1.67 -5.70
N TYR A 336 -3.52 -1.61 -6.00
CA TYR A 336 -2.69 -2.80 -6.22
C TYR A 336 -2.53 -3.65 -4.97
N LEU A 337 -2.42 -3.00 -3.81
CA LEU A 337 -2.27 -3.61 -2.49
C LEU A 337 -3.29 -2.97 -1.53
N PRO A 338 -3.69 -3.69 -0.48
CA PRO A 338 -4.50 -3.05 0.56
C PRO A 338 -3.66 -2.06 1.35
N TYR A 339 -4.32 -1.08 1.95
CA TYR A 339 -3.73 -0.23 2.97
C TYR A 339 -3.60 -1.03 4.27
N HIS A 340 -2.36 -1.30 4.65
CA HIS A 340 -2.01 -1.96 5.90
C HIS A 340 -1.69 -0.92 6.98
N ARG A 341 -2.28 -1.04 8.17
CA ARG A 341 -2.01 -0.18 9.32
C ARG A 341 -1.06 -0.84 10.34
N ALA A 342 -0.89 -2.15 10.26
CA ALA A 342 -0.02 -2.90 11.17
C ALA A 342 0.78 -3.97 10.42
N GLY A 343 2.01 -4.19 10.88
CA GLY A 343 2.93 -5.19 10.37
C GLY A 343 3.81 -5.73 11.49
N ARG A 344 4.90 -6.41 11.13
CA ARG A 344 5.92 -6.86 12.09
C ARG A 344 6.68 -5.67 12.65
N ARG A 345 6.83 -5.64 13.96
CA ARG A 345 7.66 -4.66 14.66
C ARG A 345 8.98 -5.31 15.04
N LEU A 346 10.09 -4.75 14.56
CA LEU A 346 11.43 -5.19 14.92
C LEU A 346 11.60 -5.18 16.44
N ASP A 347 12.11 -6.27 17.02
CA ASP A 347 12.53 -6.32 18.41
C ASP A 347 13.93 -5.70 18.52
N GLY A 348 13.96 -4.37 18.57
CA GLY A 348 15.17 -3.57 18.59
C GLY A 348 15.78 -3.42 19.99
N VAL A 349 16.97 -2.81 20.05
CA VAL A 349 17.66 -2.48 21.32
C VAL A 349 16.84 -1.47 22.14
N ILE A 350 16.08 -0.60 21.47
CA ILE A 350 15.18 0.37 22.06
C ILE A 350 13.80 0.16 21.44
N ARG A 351 12.77 0.19 22.27
CA ARG A 351 11.37 0.19 21.85
C ARG A 351 10.77 1.54 22.19
N LEU A 352 10.23 2.22 21.17
CA LEU A 352 9.36 3.37 21.39
C LEU A 352 7.98 2.85 21.78
N THR A 353 7.39 3.47 22.78
CA THR A 353 6.06 3.14 23.31
C THR A 353 5.10 4.28 23.04
N LEU A 354 3.79 4.02 23.20
CA LEU A 354 2.77 5.05 23.11
C LEU A 354 3.06 6.22 24.06
N ASP A 355 3.49 5.93 25.27
CA ASP A 355 3.81 6.94 26.27
C ASP A 355 5.00 7.85 25.85
N ASP A 356 5.94 7.33 25.04
CA ASP A 356 7.04 8.13 24.48
C ASP A 356 6.54 9.19 23.47
N VAL A 357 5.41 8.94 22.83
CA VAL A 357 4.80 9.80 21.81
C VAL A 357 3.74 10.71 22.43
N ALA A 358 2.83 10.16 23.25
CA ALA A 358 1.67 10.87 23.78
C ALA A 358 2.00 11.80 24.95
N ASP A 359 2.90 11.41 25.87
CA ASP A 359 3.29 12.22 27.05
C ASP A 359 4.78 12.18 27.30
N ARG A 360 5.56 12.60 26.32
CA ARG A 360 7.03 12.61 26.40
C ARG A 360 7.63 13.54 27.45
N TYR A 361 6.92 14.60 27.82
CA TYR A 361 7.39 15.61 28.79
C TYR A 361 6.98 15.29 30.23
N GLY A 362 5.93 14.53 30.45
CA GLY A 362 5.50 14.07 31.77
C GLY A 362 6.28 12.87 32.31
N ARG A 363 7.16 12.26 31.52
CA ARG A 363 7.93 11.08 31.90
C ARG A 363 9.26 11.44 32.57
N PRO A 364 9.71 10.63 33.55
CA PRO A 364 11.02 10.83 34.21
C PRO A 364 12.21 10.44 33.32
N SER A 365 11.98 9.68 32.21
CA SER A 365 13.02 9.27 31.28
C SER A 365 13.51 10.42 30.41
N ALA A 366 14.81 10.43 30.08
CA ALA A 366 15.37 11.41 29.15
C ALA A 366 14.77 11.23 27.74
N LEU A 367 14.58 12.34 27.04
CA LEU A 367 14.18 12.32 25.62
C LEU A 367 15.29 11.69 24.77
N TYR A 368 14.91 10.92 23.76
CA TYR A 368 15.84 10.43 22.76
C TYR A 368 16.38 11.58 21.91
N ARG A 369 17.71 11.78 21.94
CA ARG A 369 18.38 12.86 21.19
C ARG A 369 18.96 12.37 19.86
N THR A 370 18.72 11.13 19.52
CA THR A 370 19.23 10.47 18.29
C THR A 370 18.16 10.34 17.19
N GLY A 371 17.06 11.07 17.32
CA GLY A 371 16.03 11.10 16.29
C GLY A 371 16.56 11.68 14.98
N ILE A 372 16.22 11.02 13.87
CA ILE A 372 16.59 11.44 12.51
C ILE A 372 15.45 12.12 11.76
N SER A 373 14.25 12.09 12.33
CA SER A 373 13.04 12.71 11.76
C SER A 373 12.10 13.14 12.86
N VAL A 374 11.11 13.95 12.51
CA VAL A 374 9.99 14.35 13.37
C VAL A 374 8.71 13.76 12.82
N GLY A 375 7.83 13.32 13.69
CA GLY A 375 6.46 12.93 13.39
C GLY A 375 5.50 13.64 14.35
N ASP A 376 4.30 13.91 13.88
CA ASP A 376 3.24 14.56 14.65
C ASP A 376 1.89 14.08 14.14
N TYR A 377 1.26 13.17 14.89
CA TYR A 377 -0.06 12.61 14.59
C TYR A 377 -0.72 12.13 15.88
N PRO A 378 -2.03 12.32 16.07
CA PRO A 378 -2.75 11.71 17.18
C PRO A 378 -2.78 10.18 17.05
N VAL A 379 -2.94 9.49 18.15
CA VAL A 379 -3.14 8.03 18.13
C VAL A 379 -4.51 7.74 17.52
N ASP A 380 -4.48 6.99 16.43
CA ASP A 380 -5.64 6.58 15.67
C ASP A 380 -5.64 5.06 15.49
N HIS A 381 -6.51 4.38 16.21
CA HIS A 381 -6.52 2.93 16.31
C HIS A 381 -7.72 2.35 15.56
N HIS A 382 -7.46 1.48 14.59
CA HIS A 382 -8.49 0.89 13.73
C HIS A 382 -8.65 -0.59 14.05
N HIS A 383 -9.14 -0.89 15.19
CA HIS A 383 -9.76 -2.16 15.61
C HIS A 383 -10.17 -2.03 17.06
N ASP A 384 -11.43 -2.21 17.34
CA ASP A 384 -11.95 -2.25 18.71
C ASP A 384 -11.64 -3.62 19.32
N CYS A 385 -10.91 -3.62 20.43
CA CYS A 385 -10.53 -4.81 21.19
C CYS A 385 -11.51 -5.08 22.31
#